data_35d1e70e72f4f5c1e56584fc29308867
#
_entry.id   35d1e70e72f4f5c1e56584fc29308867
#
_cell.length_a   1.000
_cell.length_b   1.000
_cell.length_c   1.000
_cell.angle_alpha   90.00
_cell.angle_beta   90.00
_cell.angle_gamma   90.00
#
_symmetry.space_group_name_H-M   'P 1'
#
loop_
_entity.id
_entity.type
_entity.pdbx_description
1 polymer ?
#
loop_
_entity_poly.entity_id
_entity_poly.type
_entity_poly.pdbx_seq_one_letter_code
_entity_poly.pdbx_strand_id
1 'polypeptide(L)'
;MTEASSAMQLDTESLTAWMSANVNGFSGPITVEKFPGGQSNPTYQVQTAEANYVLRRKPPGKLLPGAHAIEREFRIMSALESQGVPVPHCFALCEDDDVLGTPFFIMEKVEGRIFWNPTLPEVPEEQRASCYESMGEVIATLHNVDYVLSLIHI
;
A
#
# COMPACT_ATOMS: atom_id res chain seq x y z
N MET A 1 29.59 -4.86 5.44
CA MET A 1 28.20 -4.60 5.93
C MET A 1 27.68 -3.25 5.39
N THR A 2 27.85 -2.92 4.10
CA THR A 2 27.60 -1.55 3.60
C THR A 2 26.75 -1.49 2.32
N GLU A 3 26.57 -2.58 1.59
CA GLU A 3 25.80 -2.56 0.33
C GLU A 3 24.28 -2.73 0.51
N ALA A 4 23.86 -3.49 1.51
CA ALA A 4 22.42 -3.70 1.79
C ALA A 4 21.71 -2.43 2.33
N SER A 5 22.45 -1.51 2.96
CA SER A 5 21.89 -0.25 3.48
C SER A 5 21.62 0.77 2.38
N SER A 6 22.42 0.79 1.32
CA SER A 6 22.26 1.73 0.20
C SER A 6 21.10 1.37 -0.73
N ALA A 7 20.85 0.07 -0.94
CA ALA A 7 19.76 -0.40 -1.81
C ALA A 7 18.34 -0.17 -1.23
N MET A 8 18.23 0.21 0.04
CA MET A 8 16.95 0.50 0.72
C MET A 8 16.65 2.00 0.81
N GLN A 9 17.60 2.86 0.46
CA GLN A 9 17.38 4.30 0.45
C GLN A 9 16.71 4.70 -0.88
N LEU A 10 15.54 5.31 -0.78
CA LEU A 10 14.81 5.78 -1.97
C LEU A 10 15.42 7.09 -2.48
N ASP A 11 15.54 7.21 -3.79
CA ASP A 11 15.84 8.49 -4.44
C ASP A 11 14.59 9.40 -4.33
N THR A 12 14.63 10.32 -3.36
CA THR A 12 13.53 11.23 -3.09
C THR A 12 13.34 12.30 -4.17
N GLU A 13 14.39 12.64 -4.93
CA GLU A 13 14.31 13.60 -6.04
C GLU A 13 13.57 12.99 -7.22
N SER A 14 14.00 11.80 -7.66
CA SER A 14 13.32 11.05 -8.72
C SER A 14 11.87 10.70 -8.35
N LEU A 15 11.62 10.30 -7.10
CA LEU A 15 10.26 10.03 -6.62
C LEU A 15 9.38 11.28 -6.64
N THR A 16 9.90 12.43 -6.19
CA THR A 16 9.16 13.71 -6.18
C THR A 16 8.79 14.13 -7.60
N ALA A 17 9.73 14.04 -8.53
CA ALA A 17 9.49 14.37 -9.94
C ALA A 17 8.42 13.46 -10.55
N TRP A 18 8.52 12.14 -10.31
CA TRP A 18 7.55 11.18 -10.80
C TRP A 18 6.15 11.39 -10.19
N MET A 19 6.05 11.60 -8.86
CA MET A 19 4.77 11.85 -8.19
C MET A 19 4.11 13.15 -8.69
N SER A 20 4.90 14.21 -8.97
CA SER A 20 4.39 15.45 -9.53
C SER A 20 3.72 15.29 -10.89
N ALA A 21 4.20 14.32 -11.68
CA ALA A 21 3.66 14.04 -13.01
C ALA A 21 2.49 13.05 -13.01
N ASN A 22 2.37 12.17 -12.00
CA ASN A 22 1.48 11.01 -12.04
C ASN A 22 0.45 10.96 -10.91
N VAL A 23 0.59 11.76 -9.84
CA VAL A 23 -0.33 11.77 -8.70
C VAL A 23 -1.09 13.10 -8.67
N ASN A 24 -2.37 13.06 -8.97
CA ASN A 24 -3.20 14.27 -8.98
C ASN A 24 -3.25 14.93 -7.59
N GLY A 25 -3.03 16.25 -7.56
CA GLY A 25 -3.04 17.01 -6.31
C GLY A 25 -1.79 16.85 -5.45
N PHE A 26 -0.76 16.16 -5.95
CA PHE A 26 0.51 16.06 -5.25
C PHE A 26 1.27 17.40 -5.26
N SER A 27 1.82 17.76 -4.08
CA SER A 27 2.68 18.93 -3.89
C SER A 27 3.86 18.55 -2.99
N GLY A 28 5.09 18.63 -3.52
CA GLY A 28 6.33 18.39 -2.77
C GLY A 28 6.77 19.60 -1.96
N PRO A 29 7.85 19.52 -1.19
CA PRO A 29 8.79 18.41 -1.07
C PRO A 29 8.27 17.24 -0.24
N ILE A 30 8.98 16.09 -0.30
CA ILE A 30 8.64 14.88 0.45
C ILE A 30 9.66 14.53 1.52
N THR A 31 9.19 13.89 2.58
CA THR A 31 10.01 13.05 3.47
C THR A 31 9.55 11.61 3.36
N VAL A 32 10.50 10.67 3.43
CA VAL A 32 10.21 9.25 3.27
C VAL A 32 10.72 8.48 4.47
N GLU A 33 9.84 7.68 5.06
CA GLU A 33 10.16 6.82 6.19
C GLU A 33 9.69 5.38 5.90
N LYS A 34 10.56 4.40 6.17
CA LYS A 34 10.19 3.00 6.00
C LYS A 34 9.36 2.52 7.18
N PHE A 35 8.22 1.87 6.90
CA PHE A 35 7.46 1.21 7.95
C PHE A 35 8.26 0.04 8.56
N PRO A 36 8.21 -0.16 9.89
CA PRO A 36 8.76 -1.34 10.52
C PRO A 36 7.95 -2.57 10.10
N GLY A 37 8.63 -3.62 9.68
CA GLY A 37 8.00 -4.86 9.19
C GLY A 37 7.87 -4.92 7.66
N GLY A 38 7.02 -5.81 7.15
CA GLY A 38 6.80 -5.94 5.69
C GLY A 38 8.00 -6.56 4.97
N GLN A 39 8.31 -7.84 5.28
CA GLN A 39 9.49 -8.51 4.69
C GLN A 39 9.34 -8.81 3.19
N SER A 40 8.09 -8.91 2.69
CA SER A 40 7.84 -9.30 1.30
C SER A 40 7.97 -8.13 0.33
N ASN A 41 7.21 -7.06 0.53
CA ASN A 41 7.24 -5.86 -0.30
C ASN A 41 7.52 -4.65 0.59
N PRO A 42 8.70 -4.01 0.48
CA PRO A 42 9.04 -2.83 1.28
C PRO A 42 7.98 -1.74 1.12
N THR A 43 7.55 -1.20 2.25
CA THR A 43 6.49 -0.19 2.32
C THR A 43 7.03 1.04 3.06
N TYR A 44 6.74 2.21 2.53
CA TYR A 44 7.24 3.49 3.02
C TYR A 44 6.10 4.48 3.20
N GLN A 45 6.17 5.28 4.24
CA GLN A 45 5.39 6.50 4.33
C GLN A 45 6.07 7.57 3.49
N VAL A 46 5.30 8.26 2.67
CA VAL A 46 5.73 9.44 1.92
C VAL A 46 4.89 10.61 2.42
N GLN A 47 5.53 11.59 3.02
CA GLN A 47 4.87 12.70 3.68
C GLN A 47 5.21 14.01 2.98
N THR A 48 4.19 14.84 2.74
CA THR A 48 4.32 16.23 2.32
C THR A 48 3.81 17.16 3.42
N ALA A 49 3.85 18.47 3.20
CA ALA A 49 3.25 19.42 4.11
C ALA A 49 1.71 19.31 4.20
N GLU A 50 1.06 18.79 3.14
CA GLU A 50 -0.39 18.82 2.99
C GLU A 50 -1.02 17.42 3.04
N ALA A 51 -0.26 16.36 2.71
CA ALA A 51 -0.80 15.00 2.58
C ALA A 51 0.21 13.92 2.98
N ASN A 52 -0.34 12.75 3.30
CA ASN A 52 0.42 11.53 3.56
C ASN A 52 0.03 10.45 2.56
N TYR A 53 1.03 9.77 2.02
CA TYR A 53 0.89 8.66 1.08
C TYR A 53 1.64 7.44 1.60
N VAL A 54 1.33 6.30 1.02
CA VAL A 54 2.09 5.06 1.21
C VAL A 54 2.65 4.64 -0.14
N LEU A 55 3.95 4.44 -0.19
CA LEU A 55 4.65 3.84 -1.31
C LEU A 55 4.91 2.36 -0.99
N ARG A 56 4.50 1.48 -1.88
CA ARG A 56 4.78 0.05 -1.80
C ARG A 56 5.54 -0.39 -3.04
N ARG A 57 6.72 -0.99 -2.85
CA ARG A 57 7.61 -1.35 -3.96
C ARG A 57 7.98 -2.82 -3.96
N LYS A 58 8.33 -3.31 -5.13
CA LYS A 58 8.95 -4.61 -5.31
C LYS A 58 10.33 -4.62 -4.64
N PRO A 59 10.73 -5.66 -3.88
CA PRO A 59 12.06 -5.69 -3.31
C PRO A 59 13.13 -5.75 -4.42
N PRO A 60 14.30 -5.13 -4.22
CA PRO A 60 15.39 -5.22 -5.16
C PRO A 60 15.98 -6.64 -5.19
N GLY A 61 16.57 -7.01 -6.32
CA GLY A 61 17.27 -8.28 -6.50
C GLY A 61 16.53 -9.30 -7.35
N LYS A 62 17.06 -10.52 -7.43
CA LYS A 62 16.49 -11.58 -8.25
C LYS A 62 15.35 -12.26 -7.50
N LEU A 63 14.15 -12.11 -8.02
CA LEU A 63 12.91 -12.64 -7.45
C LEU A 63 12.45 -13.89 -8.21
N LEU A 64 11.67 -14.73 -7.53
CA LEU A 64 10.98 -15.85 -8.16
C LEU A 64 9.86 -15.33 -9.07
N PRO A 65 9.61 -15.96 -10.23
CA PRO A 65 8.51 -15.59 -11.10
C PRO A 65 7.16 -15.59 -10.35
N GLY A 66 6.38 -14.51 -10.50
CA GLY A 66 5.09 -14.33 -9.84
C GLY A 66 5.12 -13.97 -8.36
N ALA A 67 6.30 -13.97 -7.71
CA ALA A 67 6.47 -13.45 -6.37
C ALA A 67 6.53 -11.92 -6.39
N HIS A 68 6.02 -11.30 -5.32
CA HIS A 68 6.09 -9.85 -5.14
C HIS A 68 5.45 -9.02 -6.28
N ALA A 69 4.35 -9.51 -6.86
CA ALA A 69 3.64 -8.88 -7.97
C ALA A 69 2.81 -7.67 -7.45
N ILE A 70 3.48 -6.53 -7.23
CA ILE A 70 2.82 -5.31 -6.73
C ILE A 70 1.86 -4.71 -7.76
N GLU A 71 2.13 -4.91 -9.06
CA GLU A 71 1.25 -4.55 -10.17
C GLU A 71 -0.11 -5.28 -10.08
N ARG A 72 -0.10 -6.53 -9.61
CA ARG A 72 -1.32 -7.29 -9.33
C ARG A 72 -2.03 -6.76 -8.08
N GLU A 73 -1.27 -6.46 -6.99
CA GLU A 73 -1.83 -5.84 -5.79
C GLU A 73 -2.55 -4.52 -6.15
N PHE A 74 -1.90 -3.65 -6.92
CA PHE A 74 -2.47 -2.39 -7.36
C PHE A 74 -3.78 -2.58 -8.13
N ARG A 75 -3.79 -3.49 -9.12
CA ARG A 75 -4.99 -3.76 -9.94
C ARG A 75 -6.14 -4.30 -9.12
N ILE A 76 -5.86 -5.26 -8.22
CA ILE A 76 -6.88 -5.84 -7.35
C ILE A 76 -7.45 -4.78 -6.42
N MET A 77 -6.62 -3.98 -5.75
CA MET A 77 -7.09 -2.94 -4.84
C MET A 77 -7.93 -1.89 -5.56
N SER A 78 -7.48 -1.41 -6.74
CA SER A 78 -8.24 -0.46 -7.55
C SER A 78 -9.59 -1.01 -8.01
N ALA A 79 -9.66 -2.30 -8.35
CA ALA A 79 -10.91 -2.96 -8.72
C ALA A 79 -11.85 -3.12 -7.51
N LEU A 80 -11.33 -3.48 -6.34
CA LEU A 80 -12.10 -3.66 -5.12
C LEU A 80 -12.69 -2.34 -4.60
N GLU A 81 -11.95 -1.23 -4.72
CA GLU A 81 -12.45 0.11 -4.37
C GLU A 81 -13.73 0.43 -5.13
N SER A 82 -13.77 0.15 -6.43
CA SER A 82 -14.96 0.38 -7.29
C SER A 82 -16.16 -0.49 -6.90
N GLN A 83 -15.94 -1.59 -6.18
CA GLN A 83 -16.96 -2.51 -5.69
C GLN A 83 -17.39 -2.22 -4.24
N GLY A 84 -16.92 -1.12 -3.65
CA GLY A 84 -17.28 -0.70 -2.30
C GLY A 84 -16.56 -1.45 -1.18
N VAL A 85 -15.51 -2.20 -1.48
CA VAL A 85 -14.63 -2.78 -0.45
C VAL A 85 -13.72 -1.68 0.10
N PRO A 86 -13.61 -1.51 1.43
CA PRO A 86 -12.79 -0.47 2.04
C PRO A 86 -11.30 -0.81 1.94
N VAL A 87 -10.72 -0.51 0.80
CA VAL A 87 -9.27 -0.59 0.53
C VAL A 87 -8.70 0.83 0.40
N PRO A 88 -7.40 1.03 0.62
CA PRO A 88 -6.76 2.32 0.36
C PRO A 88 -6.93 2.73 -1.10
N HIS A 89 -7.23 4.00 -1.36
CA HIS A 89 -7.24 4.54 -2.71
C HIS A 89 -5.86 4.41 -3.37
N CYS A 90 -5.80 3.84 -4.56
CA CYS A 90 -4.57 3.66 -5.32
C CYS A 90 -4.43 4.79 -6.35
N PHE A 91 -3.43 5.67 -6.16
CA PHE A 91 -3.23 6.84 -7.01
C PHE A 91 -2.57 6.50 -8.35
N ALA A 92 -1.43 5.82 -8.32
CA ALA A 92 -0.64 5.56 -9.52
C ALA A 92 0.32 4.37 -9.34
N LEU A 93 0.55 3.64 -10.43
CA LEU A 93 1.51 2.54 -10.54
C LEU A 93 2.67 2.97 -11.43
N CYS A 94 3.90 2.74 -11.00
CA CYS A 94 5.12 2.88 -11.77
C CYS A 94 5.69 1.51 -12.07
N GLU A 95 5.76 1.16 -13.35
CA GLU A 95 6.40 -0.07 -13.83
C GLU A 95 7.78 0.22 -14.44
N ASP A 96 8.25 1.48 -14.41
CA ASP A 96 9.53 1.92 -14.91
C ASP A 96 10.62 1.78 -13.83
N ASP A 97 11.54 0.85 -14.06
CA ASP A 97 12.65 0.59 -13.15
C ASP A 97 13.65 1.76 -13.07
N ASP A 98 13.69 2.66 -14.07
CA ASP A 98 14.62 3.78 -14.09
C ASP A 98 14.31 4.84 -13.02
N VAL A 99 13.08 4.84 -12.46
CA VAL A 99 12.67 5.81 -11.44
C VAL A 99 13.24 5.46 -10.06
N LEU A 100 13.03 4.24 -9.59
CA LEU A 100 13.47 3.79 -8.25
C LEU A 100 14.22 2.45 -8.25
N GLY A 101 14.56 1.92 -9.43
CA GLY A 101 15.25 0.63 -9.57
C GLY A 101 14.34 -0.60 -9.47
N THR A 102 13.08 -0.44 -9.13
CA THR A 102 12.05 -1.50 -9.13
C THR A 102 10.65 -0.88 -9.22
N PRO A 103 9.67 -1.60 -9.81
CA PRO A 103 8.29 -1.15 -9.84
C PRO A 103 7.75 -0.82 -8.45
N PHE A 104 6.85 0.16 -8.37
CA PHE A 104 6.18 0.59 -7.14
C PHE A 104 4.82 1.19 -7.45
N PHE A 105 3.99 1.34 -6.43
CA PHE A 105 2.76 2.13 -6.51
C PHE A 105 2.58 3.04 -5.30
N ILE A 106 1.78 4.07 -5.51
CA ILE A 106 1.39 5.05 -4.50
C ILE A 106 -0.07 4.83 -4.14
N MET A 107 -0.35 4.78 -2.86
CA MET A 107 -1.71 4.66 -2.33
C MET A 107 -1.93 5.62 -1.16
N GLU A 108 -3.18 5.77 -0.78
CA GLU A 108 -3.61 6.52 0.38
C GLU A 108 -2.99 5.97 1.68
N LYS A 109 -2.59 6.86 2.57
CA LYS A 109 -2.30 6.49 3.96
C LYS A 109 -3.59 6.52 4.75
N VAL A 110 -4.17 5.35 4.98
CA VAL A 110 -5.35 5.20 5.83
C VAL A 110 -4.95 5.44 7.28
N GLU A 111 -5.63 6.36 7.94
CA GLU A 111 -5.47 6.60 9.38
C GLU A 111 -6.37 5.63 10.15
N GLY A 112 -5.83 5.02 11.21
CA GLY A 112 -6.59 4.06 11.99
C GLY A 112 -5.77 3.39 13.08
N ARG A 113 -6.42 2.48 13.80
CA ARG A 113 -5.81 1.64 14.83
C ARG A 113 -5.46 0.28 14.24
N ILE A 114 -4.28 -0.23 14.58
CA ILE A 114 -3.86 -1.58 14.20
C ILE A 114 -3.98 -2.47 15.44
N PHE A 115 -4.78 -3.53 15.34
CA PHE A 115 -4.97 -4.50 16.41
C PHE A 115 -4.11 -5.73 16.14
N TRP A 116 -3.06 -5.91 16.93
CA TRP A 116 -2.17 -7.07 16.80
C TRP A 116 -2.68 -8.30 17.55
N ASN A 117 -3.44 -8.08 18.63
CA ASN A 117 -4.02 -9.14 19.42
C ASN A 117 -5.49 -9.32 19.03
N PRO A 118 -5.88 -10.50 18.51
CA PRO A 118 -7.27 -10.74 18.10
C PRO A 118 -8.27 -10.68 19.26
N THR A 119 -7.86 -10.78 20.53
CA THR A 119 -8.76 -10.61 21.68
C THR A 119 -9.09 -9.14 21.99
N LEU A 120 -8.47 -8.20 21.27
CA LEU A 120 -8.71 -6.74 21.38
C LEU A 120 -8.59 -6.21 22.82
N PRO A 121 -7.49 -6.51 23.56
CA PRO A 121 -7.38 -6.10 24.97
C PRO A 121 -7.35 -4.58 25.15
N GLU A 122 -6.91 -3.83 24.11
CA GLU A 122 -6.86 -2.37 24.06
C GLU A 122 -8.22 -1.71 23.74
N VAL A 123 -9.24 -2.51 23.39
CA VAL A 123 -10.58 -2.02 23.10
C VAL A 123 -11.48 -2.27 24.31
N PRO A 124 -12.27 -1.29 24.79
CA PRO A 124 -13.26 -1.49 25.81
C PRO A 124 -14.19 -2.68 25.50
N GLU A 125 -14.52 -3.48 26.51
CA GLU A 125 -15.25 -4.75 26.32
C GLU A 125 -16.56 -4.55 25.55
N GLU A 126 -17.28 -3.49 25.87
CA GLU A 126 -18.55 -3.12 25.24
C GLU A 126 -18.44 -2.75 23.77
N GLN A 127 -17.21 -2.42 23.28
CA GLN A 127 -16.94 -2.04 21.88
C GLN A 127 -16.36 -3.20 21.05
N ARG A 128 -15.96 -4.31 21.68
CA ARG A 128 -15.31 -5.41 20.96
C ARG A 128 -16.24 -6.08 19.96
N ALA A 129 -17.51 -6.26 20.34
CA ALA A 129 -18.52 -6.85 19.45
C ALA A 129 -18.63 -6.05 18.14
N SER A 130 -18.73 -4.71 18.21
CA SER A 130 -18.85 -3.87 17.02
C SER A 130 -17.60 -3.92 16.12
N CYS A 131 -16.41 -4.12 16.69
CA CYS A 131 -15.21 -4.33 15.88
C CYS A 131 -15.29 -5.63 15.06
N TYR A 132 -15.77 -6.73 15.64
CA TYR A 132 -15.95 -7.99 14.92
C TYR A 132 -17.10 -7.94 13.92
N GLU A 133 -18.19 -7.26 14.25
CA GLU A 133 -19.31 -7.02 13.34
C GLU A 133 -18.85 -6.25 12.10
N SER A 134 -18.13 -5.15 12.29
CA SER A 134 -17.57 -4.37 11.18
C SER A 134 -16.62 -5.20 10.31
N MET A 135 -15.76 -6.02 10.92
CA MET A 135 -14.89 -6.94 10.18
C MET A 135 -15.70 -7.96 9.37
N GLY A 136 -16.77 -8.51 9.97
CA GLY A 136 -17.69 -9.43 9.29
C GLY A 136 -18.39 -8.79 8.09
N GLU A 137 -18.82 -7.53 8.20
CA GLU A 137 -19.42 -6.76 7.12
C GLU A 137 -18.46 -6.55 5.96
N VAL A 138 -17.19 -6.19 6.24
CA VAL A 138 -16.16 -6.05 5.20
C VAL A 138 -15.88 -7.37 4.48
N ILE A 139 -15.79 -8.48 5.23
CA ILE A 139 -15.63 -9.83 4.65
C ILE A 139 -16.82 -10.20 3.78
N ALA A 140 -18.04 -9.93 4.24
CA ALA A 140 -19.26 -10.17 3.47
C ALA A 140 -19.31 -9.34 2.19
N THR A 141 -18.92 -8.08 2.25
CA THR A 141 -18.78 -7.21 1.08
C THR A 141 -17.79 -7.79 0.07
N LEU A 142 -16.61 -8.21 0.54
CA LEU A 142 -15.59 -8.84 -0.30
C LEU A 142 -16.09 -10.14 -0.97
N HIS A 143 -16.86 -10.97 -0.25
CA HIS A 143 -17.42 -12.21 -0.79
C HIS A 143 -18.52 -11.99 -1.84
N ASN A 144 -19.15 -10.82 -1.84
CA ASN A 144 -20.18 -10.44 -2.83
C ASN A 144 -19.60 -9.68 -4.04
N VAL A 145 -18.30 -9.43 -4.08
CA VAL A 145 -17.64 -8.79 -5.22
C VAL A 145 -17.74 -9.66 -6.46
N ASP A 146 -18.07 -9.06 -7.60
CA ASP A 146 -17.95 -9.73 -8.89
C ASP A 146 -16.47 -10.01 -9.18
N TYR A 147 -16.06 -11.26 -9.01
CA TYR A 147 -14.67 -11.67 -9.21
C TYR A 147 -14.19 -11.53 -10.66
N VAL A 148 -15.10 -11.49 -11.64
CA VAL A 148 -14.76 -11.26 -13.05
C VAL A 148 -14.31 -9.82 -13.26
N LEU A 149 -15.01 -8.87 -12.63
CA LEU A 149 -14.67 -7.43 -12.70
C LEU A 149 -13.45 -7.10 -11.83
N SER A 150 -13.30 -7.76 -10.68
CA SER A 150 -12.20 -7.51 -9.75
C SER A 150 -10.88 -8.15 -10.14
N LEU A 151 -10.84 -8.96 -11.21
CA LEU A 151 -9.64 -9.64 -11.69
C LEU A 151 -8.96 -10.55 -10.64
N ILE A 152 -9.70 -11.01 -9.61
CA ILE A 152 -9.16 -11.84 -8.51
C ILE A 152 -8.66 -13.22 -9.02
N HIS A 153 -9.09 -13.64 -10.18
CA HIS A 153 -8.73 -14.92 -10.81
C HIS A 153 -7.47 -14.88 -11.71
N ILE A 154 -6.73 -13.78 -11.69
CA ILE A 154 -5.51 -13.62 -12.50
C ILE A 154 -4.28 -14.13 -11.74
#